data_7f473a15cc79e3977c4bc5e595a4d010
#
_entry.id   7f473a15cc79e3977c4bc5e595a4d010
#
_cell.length_a   1.000
_cell.length_b   1.000
_cell.length_c   1.000
_cell.angle_alpha   90.00
_cell.angle_beta   90.00
_cell.angle_gamma   90.00
#
_symmetry.space_group_name_H-M   'P 1'
#
loop_
_entity.id
_entity.type
_entity.pdbx_description
1 polymer ?
#
loop_
_entity_poly.entity_id
_entity_poly.type
_entity_poly.pdbx_seq_one_letter_code
_entity_poly.pdbx_strand_id
1 'polypeptide(L)'
;MIKKYFLQILVVLLLILIAWGLYLIGKVDDKPIQASIHQTQGDATPVKFPTTDNVDTIFFPVRNWVVPEPEISAKSAIVFNFKQDNSNNILFKKNAEQILPIASLTKLMTAIVALENYNSEDIIKISKDSIGIDGNNGGLINGEELKVKDLLYIMLVESSNDAAMALAEDGTKINFDTFIYQMNRKAKEIDLKYTQFVEPVGLDSLNQSTASEMAIIAEYALKIPLIFEILKTPQTTIFSIDKKFIHNITNTNKLLGKVPQLIGGKTGFTDEAGGCMVTISNISNILNNYLITVVLASSQREDDTSKLIDWSQKAWIWQ
;
A
#
# COMPACT_ATOMS: atom_id res chain seq x y z
N MET A 1 -49.36 28.20 -7.81
CA MET A 1 -49.18 28.95 -6.54
C MET A 1 -48.41 28.17 -5.48
N ILE A 2 -48.64 26.91 -5.26
CA ILE A 2 -48.04 26.10 -4.16
C ILE A 2 -46.52 25.97 -4.18
N LYS A 3 -45.87 25.84 -5.35
CA LYS A 3 -44.40 25.74 -5.47
C LYS A 3 -43.61 26.99 -5.01
N LYS A 4 -44.22 28.19 -5.11
CA LYS A 4 -43.54 29.45 -4.73
C LYS A 4 -43.48 29.62 -3.20
N TYR A 5 -44.50 29.16 -2.48
CA TYR A 5 -44.52 29.18 -1.01
C TYR A 5 -43.65 28.09 -0.41
N PHE A 6 -43.55 26.94 -1.07
CA PHE A 6 -42.67 25.84 -0.61
C PHE A 6 -41.21 26.25 -0.55
N LEU A 7 -40.71 26.95 -1.58
CA LEU A 7 -39.33 27.43 -1.62
C LEU A 7 -39.07 28.48 -0.54
N GLN A 8 -40.04 29.39 -0.30
CA GLN A 8 -39.91 30.40 0.77
C GLN A 8 -39.87 29.78 2.15
N ILE A 9 -40.65 28.73 2.43
CA ILE A 9 -40.65 28.02 3.70
C ILE A 9 -39.31 27.29 3.89
N LEU A 10 -38.75 26.68 2.84
CA LEU A 10 -37.47 26.00 2.91
C LEU A 10 -36.31 26.96 3.24
N VAL A 11 -36.31 28.16 2.64
CA VAL A 11 -35.32 29.20 2.92
C VAL A 11 -35.41 29.70 4.36
N VAL A 12 -36.61 29.91 4.88
CA VAL A 12 -36.82 30.32 6.27
C VAL A 12 -36.34 29.25 7.26
N LEU A 13 -36.62 27.99 7.00
CA LEU A 13 -36.13 26.88 7.84
C LEU A 13 -34.60 26.79 7.86
N LEU A 14 -33.95 27.00 6.71
CA LEU A 14 -32.50 27.00 6.59
C LEU A 14 -31.87 28.15 7.38
N LEU A 15 -32.46 29.34 7.32
CA LEU A 15 -31.99 30.49 8.10
C LEU A 15 -32.12 30.28 9.62
N ILE A 16 -33.21 29.63 10.05
CA ILE A 16 -33.40 29.29 11.47
C ILE A 16 -32.35 28.29 11.93
N LEU A 17 -31.99 27.26 11.12
CA LEU A 17 -30.94 26.30 11.43
C LEU A 17 -29.56 26.95 11.54
N ILE A 18 -29.25 27.88 10.63
CA ILE A 18 -27.99 28.63 10.67
C ILE A 18 -27.92 29.53 11.91
N ALA A 19 -29.00 30.24 12.25
CA ALA A 19 -29.05 31.07 13.45
C ALA A 19 -28.90 30.24 14.73
N TRP A 20 -29.48 29.05 14.78
CA TRP A 20 -29.36 28.13 15.92
C TRP A 20 -27.94 27.57 16.04
N GLY A 21 -27.31 27.21 14.92
CA GLY A 21 -25.89 26.80 14.87
C GLY A 21 -24.94 27.90 15.39
N LEU A 22 -25.15 29.15 14.99
CA LEU A 22 -24.36 30.30 15.47
C LEU A 22 -24.59 30.59 16.96
N TYR A 23 -25.82 30.40 17.47
CA TYR A 23 -26.14 30.52 18.89
C TYR A 23 -25.44 29.47 19.74
N LEU A 24 -25.30 28.22 19.25
CA LEU A 24 -24.57 27.16 19.94
C LEU A 24 -23.06 27.39 19.98
N ILE A 25 -22.49 27.98 18.92
CA ILE A 25 -21.05 28.33 18.87
C ILE A 25 -20.73 29.50 19.83
N GLY A 26 -21.65 30.43 20.01
CA GLY A 26 -21.48 31.59 20.91
C GLY A 26 -21.58 31.29 22.43
N LYS A 27 -21.87 30.04 22.81
CA LYS A 27 -21.94 29.58 24.20
C LYS A 27 -20.67 28.87 24.72
N VAL A 28 -19.53 29.03 24.08
CA VAL A 28 -18.26 28.59 24.65
C VAL A 28 -17.86 29.61 25.69
N ASP A 29 -18.09 29.28 26.96
CA ASP A 29 -17.72 30.11 28.13
C ASP A 29 -16.20 30.29 28.19
N ASP A 30 -15.74 31.50 27.87
CA ASP A 30 -14.40 32.01 28.22
C ASP A 30 -14.29 32.18 29.72
N LYS A 31 -13.94 31.15 30.45
CA LYS A 31 -13.48 31.28 31.85
C LYS A 31 -11.97 31.54 31.84
N PRO A 32 -11.49 32.70 32.30
CA PRO A 32 -10.06 32.89 32.47
C PRO A 32 -9.56 31.96 33.58
N ILE A 33 -8.53 31.16 33.24
CA ILE A 33 -7.81 30.37 34.24
C ILE A 33 -7.03 31.33 35.13
N GLN A 34 -7.55 31.62 36.33
CA GLN A 34 -6.78 32.30 37.39
C GLN A 34 -5.81 31.29 38.01
N ALA A 35 -4.53 31.40 37.64
CA ALA A 35 -3.46 30.70 38.36
C ALA A 35 -3.28 31.32 39.74
N SER A 36 -3.78 30.70 40.80
CA SER A 36 -3.47 31.04 42.19
C SER A 36 -2.08 30.49 42.52
N ILE A 37 -1.10 31.40 42.64
CA ILE A 37 0.21 31.08 43.21
C ILE A 37 0.06 31.02 44.74
N HIS A 38 -0.06 29.81 45.30
CA HIS A 38 0.14 29.57 46.69
C HIS A 38 1.63 29.31 46.95
N GLN A 39 2.31 30.30 47.56
CA GLN A 39 3.60 30.07 48.22
C GLN A 39 3.34 29.30 49.52
N THR A 40 3.64 28.01 49.51
CA THR A 40 3.83 27.25 50.76
C THR A 40 5.32 26.96 50.90
N GLN A 41 5.94 27.61 51.91
CA GLN A 41 7.21 27.14 52.46
C GLN A 41 6.96 25.79 53.14
N GLY A 42 7.66 24.76 52.66
CA GLY A 42 7.61 23.44 53.23
C GLY A 42 8.69 22.56 52.60
N ASP A 43 9.57 22.06 53.41
CA ASP A 43 10.65 21.10 53.24
C ASP A 43 10.81 20.44 51.87
N ALA A 44 11.92 20.76 51.22
CA ALA A 44 12.34 20.16 49.96
C ALA A 44 12.78 18.71 50.19
N THR A 45 11.85 17.78 50.09
CA THR A 45 12.20 16.41 49.73
C THR A 45 12.64 16.38 48.25
N PRO A 46 13.78 15.74 47.89
CA PRO A 46 14.19 15.70 46.49
C PRO A 46 13.13 14.97 45.70
N VAL A 47 12.51 15.69 44.75
CA VAL A 47 11.63 15.09 43.74
C VAL A 47 12.49 14.10 42.96
N LYS A 48 12.29 12.80 43.19
CA LYS A 48 12.79 11.79 42.31
C LYS A 48 12.07 11.99 40.96
N PHE A 49 12.78 12.58 39.99
CA PHE A 49 12.36 12.49 38.60
C PHE A 49 12.28 10.99 38.25
N PRO A 50 11.19 10.53 37.58
CA PRO A 50 11.16 9.16 37.09
C PRO A 50 12.39 8.97 36.21
N THR A 51 13.20 7.96 36.54
CA THR A 51 14.27 7.49 35.68
C THR A 51 13.65 7.19 34.33
N THR A 52 14.20 7.78 33.27
CA THR A 52 13.79 7.60 31.89
C THR A 52 14.15 6.20 31.41
N ASP A 53 13.45 5.20 31.94
CA ASP A 53 13.42 3.89 31.33
C ASP A 53 12.29 3.91 30.27
N ASN A 54 12.66 3.81 29.01
CA ASN A 54 11.84 3.85 27.80
C ASN A 54 11.30 5.23 27.38
N VAL A 55 12.21 6.17 27.08
CA VAL A 55 11.92 7.12 26.03
C VAL A 55 12.11 6.34 24.72
N ASP A 56 11.02 5.92 24.08
CA ASP A 56 11.05 5.52 22.67
C ASP A 56 11.65 6.71 21.91
N THR A 57 12.93 6.59 21.58
CA THR A 57 13.64 7.63 20.85
C THR A 57 13.02 7.63 19.45
N ILE A 58 12.11 8.57 19.21
CA ILE A 58 11.49 8.73 17.87
C ILE A 58 12.60 9.27 16.98
N PHE A 59 13.20 8.36 16.21
CA PHE A 59 14.22 8.69 15.22
C PHE A 59 13.56 9.35 14.02
N PHE A 60 13.73 10.66 13.86
CA PHE A 60 13.37 11.37 12.64
C PHE A 60 14.58 11.39 11.70
N PRO A 61 14.43 10.97 10.43
CA PRO A 61 15.52 11.12 9.47
C PRO A 61 15.79 12.60 9.19
N VAL A 62 17.05 12.99 9.25
CA VAL A 62 17.51 14.36 8.95
C VAL A 62 18.10 14.41 7.55
N ARG A 63 17.62 15.33 6.70
CA ARG A 63 18.08 15.47 5.32
C ARG A 63 19.51 16.00 5.26
N ASN A 64 20.41 15.27 4.60
CA ASN A 64 21.74 15.72 4.22
C ASN A 64 21.68 16.41 2.85
N TRP A 65 21.64 17.73 2.84
CA TRP A 65 21.50 18.55 1.62
C TRP A 65 22.76 18.54 0.71
N VAL A 66 23.88 18.01 1.17
CA VAL A 66 25.10 17.84 0.34
C VAL A 66 24.90 16.77 -0.73
N VAL A 67 24.01 15.80 -0.49
CA VAL A 67 23.68 14.74 -1.44
C VAL A 67 22.53 15.22 -2.34
N PRO A 68 22.78 15.47 -3.65
CA PRO A 68 21.73 15.93 -4.56
C PRO A 68 20.68 14.86 -4.77
N GLU A 69 19.47 15.26 -5.19
CA GLU A 69 18.44 14.33 -5.60
C GLU A 69 18.82 13.57 -6.87
N PRO A 70 18.42 12.30 -7.00
CA PRO A 70 18.79 11.51 -8.17
C PRO A 70 17.92 11.89 -9.37
N GLU A 71 18.55 11.90 -10.54
CA GLU A 71 17.81 11.94 -11.81
C GLU A 71 17.30 10.55 -12.16
N ILE A 72 15.98 10.44 -12.34
CA ILE A 72 15.28 9.20 -12.69
C ILE A 72 14.39 9.39 -13.92
N SER A 73 14.24 8.33 -14.70
CA SER A 73 13.41 8.32 -15.91
C SER A 73 11.91 8.17 -15.62
N ALA A 74 11.55 7.68 -14.44
CA ALA A 74 10.18 7.49 -14.02
C ALA A 74 9.37 8.81 -14.11
N LYS A 75 8.13 8.72 -14.61
CA LYS A 75 7.20 9.86 -14.64
C LYS A 75 6.72 10.23 -13.24
N SER A 76 6.52 9.24 -12.39
CA SER A 76 6.07 9.43 -11.01
C SER A 76 6.83 8.49 -10.08
N ALA A 77 7.23 8.99 -8.90
CA ALA A 77 7.89 8.17 -7.89
C ALA A 77 7.71 8.76 -6.48
N ILE A 78 7.80 7.90 -5.49
CA ILE A 78 7.86 8.27 -4.08
C ILE A 78 8.80 7.32 -3.33
N VAL A 79 9.52 7.85 -2.36
CA VAL A 79 10.18 7.06 -1.31
C VAL A 79 9.67 7.55 0.02
N PHE A 80 9.18 6.62 0.82
CA PHE A 80 8.77 6.95 2.17
C PHE A 80 9.27 5.92 3.17
N ASN A 81 9.51 6.40 4.38
CA ASN A 81 9.88 5.57 5.51
C ASN A 81 8.61 5.04 6.19
N PHE A 82 8.45 3.73 6.14
CA PHE A 82 7.37 3.03 6.84
C PHE A 82 7.83 2.60 8.22
N LYS A 83 7.13 3.06 9.25
CA LYS A 83 7.29 2.63 10.63
C LYS A 83 6.00 2.00 11.14
N GLN A 84 6.14 0.99 11.99
CA GLN A 84 4.98 0.31 12.56
C GLN A 84 4.11 1.20 13.47
N ASP A 85 4.66 2.31 13.96
CA ASP A 85 3.97 3.30 14.79
C ASP A 85 3.19 4.36 13.99
N ASN A 86 3.13 4.21 12.65
CA ASN A 86 2.52 5.14 11.68
C ASN A 86 3.17 6.54 11.64
N SER A 87 4.36 6.75 12.20
CA SER A 87 5.13 7.98 12.03
C SER A 87 5.89 8.02 10.70
N ASN A 88 5.15 7.87 9.60
CA ASN A 88 5.71 7.77 8.25
C ASN A 88 6.27 9.11 7.77
N ASN A 89 7.42 9.09 7.11
CA ASN A 89 8.05 10.27 6.54
C ASN A 89 8.32 10.10 5.06
N ILE A 90 7.92 11.09 4.26
CA ILE A 90 8.23 11.13 2.84
C ILE A 90 9.66 11.64 2.68
N LEU A 91 10.49 10.85 1.99
CA LEU A 91 11.90 11.15 1.75
C LEU A 91 12.15 11.73 0.36
N PHE A 92 11.37 11.29 -0.63
CA PHE A 92 11.47 11.72 -2.02
C PHE A 92 10.09 11.75 -2.66
N LYS A 93 9.83 12.72 -3.53
CA LYS A 93 8.63 12.84 -4.36
C LYS A 93 8.98 13.36 -5.74
N LYS A 94 8.46 12.70 -6.78
CA LYS A 94 8.41 13.19 -8.15
C LYS A 94 7.03 12.94 -8.71
N ASN A 95 6.23 13.97 -8.95
CA ASN A 95 4.86 13.88 -9.48
C ASN A 95 4.02 12.77 -8.80
N ALA A 96 4.18 12.60 -7.48
CA ALA A 96 3.69 11.43 -6.76
C ALA A 96 2.16 11.30 -6.73
N GLU A 97 1.43 12.38 -7.05
CA GLU A 97 -0.03 12.45 -7.15
C GLU A 97 -0.54 12.30 -8.61
N GLN A 98 0.36 12.07 -9.58
CA GLN A 98 -0.05 11.84 -10.96
C GLN A 98 -0.73 10.48 -11.11
N ILE A 99 -1.95 10.46 -11.65
CA ILE A 99 -2.70 9.24 -11.96
C ILE A 99 -2.07 8.58 -13.18
N LEU A 100 -1.69 7.30 -13.03
CA LEU A 100 -1.04 6.51 -14.06
C LEU A 100 -1.55 5.05 -14.00
N PRO A 101 -1.56 4.34 -15.14
CA PRO A 101 -1.74 2.88 -15.13
C PRO A 101 -0.65 2.22 -14.31
N ILE A 102 -1.00 1.19 -13.53
CA ILE A 102 -0.10 0.57 -12.55
C ILE A 102 0.33 -0.85 -12.91
N ALA A 103 -0.14 -1.37 -14.03
CA ALA A 103 0.15 -2.72 -14.48
C ALA A 103 -0.05 -3.76 -13.35
N SER A 104 0.79 -4.79 -13.29
CA SER A 104 0.71 -5.87 -12.29
C SER A 104 0.96 -5.44 -10.82
N LEU A 105 1.16 -4.16 -10.52
CA LEU A 105 1.08 -3.69 -9.13
C LEU A 105 -0.34 -3.84 -8.57
N THR A 106 -1.35 -3.89 -9.45
CA THR A 106 -2.75 -4.28 -9.17
C THR A 106 -2.85 -5.53 -8.30
N LYS A 107 -1.97 -6.51 -8.52
CA LYS A 107 -1.96 -7.80 -7.81
C LYS A 107 -1.69 -7.68 -6.30
N LEU A 108 -1.18 -6.53 -5.83
CA LEU A 108 -1.11 -6.26 -4.39
C LEU A 108 -2.52 -6.11 -3.79
N MET A 109 -3.41 -5.38 -4.45
CA MET A 109 -4.81 -5.26 -4.02
C MET A 109 -5.57 -6.58 -4.20
N THR A 110 -5.30 -7.32 -5.28
CA THR A 110 -5.86 -8.66 -5.51
C THR A 110 -5.49 -9.61 -4.36
N ALA A 111 -4.25 -9.59 -3.89
CA ALA A 111 -3.81 -10.41 -2.76
C ALA A 111 -4.49 -10.01 -1.44
N ILE A 112 -4.66 -8.71 -1.19
CA ILE A 112 -5.37 -8.20 -0.01
C ILE A 112 -6.81 -8.70 0.00
N VAL A 113 -7.53 -8.50 -1.10
CA VAL A 113 -8.95 -8.89 -1.23
C VAL A 113 -9.11 -10.41 -1.19
N ALA A 114 -8.20 -11.17 -1.81
CA ALA A 114 -8.22 -12.62 -1.72
C ALA A 114 -8.13 -13.09 -0.26
N LEU A 115 -7.20 -12.57 0.54
CA LEU A 115 -7.04 -12.95 1.95
C LEU A 115 -8.15 -12.44 2.88
N GLU A 116 -8.94 -11.47 2.44
CA GLU A 116 -10.14 -11.04 3.17
C GLU A 116 -11.35 -11.96 2.91
N ASN A 117 -11.35 -12.71 1.81
CA ASN A 117 -12.48 -13.57 1.41
C ASN A 117 -12.20 -15.06 1.57
N TYR A 118 -10.93 -15.48 1.51
CA TYR A 118 -10.50 -16.87 1.60
C TYR A 118 -9.58 -17.09 2.79
N ASN A 119 -9.61 -18.30 3.36
CA ASN A 119 -8.51 -18.77 4.18
C ASN A 119 -7.34 -19.19 3.27
N SER A 120 -6.11 -19.00 3.73
CA SER A 120 -4.91 -19.37 2.95
C SER A 120 -4.84 -20.86 2.59
N GLU A 121 -5.50 -21.74 3.36
CA GLU A 121 -5.56 -23.19 3.14
C GLU A 121 -6.79 -23.64 2.32
N ASP A 122 -7.71 -22.73 1.95
CA ASP A 122 -8.82 -23.05 1.05
C ASP A 122 -8.27 -23.54 -0.30
N ILE A 123 -8.96 -24.49 -0.91
CA ILE A 123 -8.56 -25.09 -2.19
C ILE A 123 -9.40 -24.47 -3.30
N ILE A 124 -8.73 -23.97 -4.32
CA ILE A 124 -9.32 -23.48 -5.55
C ILE A 124 -9.01 -24.45 -6.68
N LYS A 125 -10.04 -24.82 -7.42
CA LYS A 125 -9.91 -25.61 -8.65
C LYS A 125 -9.79 -24.66 -9.82
N ILE A 126 -8.70 -24.77 -10.56
CA ILE A 126 -8.42 -23.89 -11.70
C ILE A 126 -9.47 -24.13 -12.81
N SER A 127 -10.19 -23.09 -13.17
CA SER A 127 -11.18 -23.12 -14.24
C SER A 127 -10.52 -22.92 -15.61
N LYS A 128 -11.24 -23.27 -16.68
CA LYS A 128 -10.79 -22.99 -18.05
C LYS A 128 -10.77 -21.48 -18.31
N ASP A 129 -11.66 -20.72 -17.68
CA ASP A 129 -11.82 -19.28 -17.93
C ASP A 129 -10.74 -18.47 -17.22
N SER A 130 -10.13 -19.00 -16.15
CA SER A 130 -9.05 -18.34 -15.43
C SER A 130 -7.66 -18.56 -16.02
N ILE A 131 -7.51 -19.35 -17.09
CA ILE A 131 -6.21 -19.64 -17.72
C ILE A 131 -6.13 -19.09 -19.16
N GLY A 132 -4.87 -18.89 -19.62
CA GLY A 132 -4.60 -18.36 -20.96
C GLY A 132 -4.78 -16.85 -21.06
N ILE A 133 -4.71 -16.16 -19.92
CA ILE A 133 -4.72 -14.71 -19.86
C ILE A 133 -3.41 -14.17 -20.45
N ASP A 134 -3.51 -13.16 -21.31
CA ASP A 134 -2.35 -12.56 -21.97
C ASP A 134 -1.24 -12.18 -20.99
N GLY A 135 0.01 -12.32 -21.43
CA GLY A 135 1.20 -12.01 -20.64
C GLY A 135 1.74 -13.21 -19.85
N ASN A 136 2.15 -13.03 -18.60
CA ASN A 136 2.68 -14.11 -17.77
C ASN A 136 1.57 -14.93 -17.14
N ASN A 137 1.36 -16.15 -17.62
CA ASN A 137 0.27 -17.02 -17.19
C ASN A 137 0.61 -17.99 -16.04
N GLY A 138 1.91 -18.20 -15.71
CA GLY A 138 2.32 -19.04 -14.58
C GLY A 138 2.14 -20.55 -14.79
N GLY A 139 1.73 -20.98 -15.99
CA GLY A 139 1.64 -22.41 -16.37
C GLY A 139 0.57 -23.20 -15.62
N LEU A 140 -0.50 -22.56 -15.15
CA LEU A 140 -1.62 -23.25 -14.49
C LEU A 140 -2.40 -24.09 -15.48
N ILE A 141 -2.98 -25.19 -14.97
CA ILE A 141 -3.66 -26.20 -15.79
C ILE A 141 -5.13 -26.32 -15.39
N ASN A 142 -6.03 -26.33 -16.38
CA ASN A 142 -7.45 -26.52 -16.13
C ASN A 142 -7.74 -27.80 -15.35
N GLY A 143 -8.49 -27.67 -14.25
CA GLY A 143 -8.84 -28.76 -13.36
C GLY A 143 -7.83 -29.05 -12.26
N GLU A 144 -6.68 -28.40 -12.27
CA GLU A 144 -5.69 -28.44 -11.18
C GLU A 144 -6.27 -27.83 -9.90
N GLU A 145 -5.90 -28.36 -8.75
CA GLU A 145 -6.32 -27.86 -7.46
C GLU A 145 -5.09 -27.33 -6.69
N LEU A 146 -5.20 -26.07 -6.24
CA LEU A 146 -4.15 -25.37 -5.50
C LEU A 146 -4.74 -24.70 -4.27
N LYS A 147 -3.95 -24.53 -3.21
CA LYS A 147 -4.34 -23.71 -2.08
C LYS A 147 -4.29 -22.22 -2.44
N VAL A 148 -5.12 -21.41 -1.80
CA VAL A 148 -5.10 -19.95 -1.95
C VAL A 148 -3.70 -19.39 -1.73
N LYS A 149 -2.98 -19.83 -0.69
CA LYS A 149 -1.58 -19.42 -0.46
C LYS A 149 -0.65 -19.73 -1.63
N ASP A 150 -0.83 -20.90 -2.26
CA ASP A 150 0.00 -21.32 -3.37
C ASP A 150 -0.26 -20.47 -4.62
N LEU A 151 -1.54 -20.12 -4.88
CA LEU A 151 -1.92 -19.17 -5.91
C LEU A 151 -1.36 -17.77 -5.64
N LEU A 152 -1.36 -17.33 -4.37
CA LEU A 152 -0.75 -16.05 -3.99
C LEU A 152 0.77 -16.04 -4.26
N TYR A 153 1.47 -17.15 -4.00
CA TYR A 153 2.89 -17.29 -4.37
C TYR A 153 3.09 -17.17 -5.87
N ILE A 154 2.34 -17.94 -6.68
CA ILE A 154 2.42 -17.92 -8.14
C ILE A 154 2.09 -16.51 -8.67
N MET A 155 1.07 -15.85 -8.12
CA MET A 155 0.63 -14.50 -8.52
C MET A 155 1.65 -13.42 -8.17
N LEU A 156 2.19 -13.40 -6.96
CA LEU A 156 3.02 -12.28 -6.50
C LEU A 156 4.51 -12.46 -6.86
N VAL A 157 5.05 -13.68 -6.81
CA VAL A 157 6.46 -13.97 -7.12
C VAL A 157 6.69 -13.91 -8.62
N GLU A 158 5.96 -14.71 -9.40
CA GLU A 158 6.12 -14.81 -10.85
C GLU A 158 5.26 -13.80 -11.62
N SER A 159 4.34 -13.13 -10.93
CA SER A 159 3.40 -12.18 -11.54
C SER A 159 2.35 -12.84 -12.44
N SER A 160 1.95 -14.09 -12.14
CA SER A 160 0.98 -14.84 -12.93
C SER A 160 -0.37 -14.13 -13.04
N ASN A 161 -0.85 -13.99 -14.28
CA ASN A 161 -2.16 -13.44 -14.60
C ASN A 161 -3.26 -14.49 -14.33
N ASP A 162 -3.01 -15.74 -14.71
CA ASP A 162 -3.95 -16.84 -14.49
C ASP A 162 -4.23 -17.06 -13.00
N ALA A 163 -3.20 -16.96 -12.14
CA ALA A 163 -3.38 -17.08 -10.69
C ALA A 163 -4.22 -15.94 -10.10
N ALA A 164 -4.09 -14.72 -10.64
CA ALA A 164 -4.91 -13.59 -10.23
C ALA A 164 -6.38 -13.79 -10.63
N MET A 165 -6.62 -14.26 -11.87
CA MET A 165 -7.96 -14.59 -12.35
C MET A 165 -8.58 -15.73 -11.55
N ALA A 166 -7.82 -16.81 -11.29
CA ALA A 166 -8.33 -17.94 -10.50
C ALA A 166 -8.79 -17.53 -9.10
N LEU A 167 -8.09 -16.62 -8.43
CA LEU A 167 -8.49 -16.07 -7.15
C LEU A 167 -9.77 -15.21 -7.22
N ALA A 168 -10.00 -14.54 -8.36
CA ALA A 168 -11.16 -13.66 -8.55
C ALA A 168 -12.39 -14.38 -9.11
N GLU A 169 -12.21 -15.49 -9.85
CA GLU A 169 -13.28 -16.21 -10.56
C GLU A 169 -13.67 -17.55 -9.91
N ASP A 170 -13.12 -17.89 -8.75
CA ASP A 170 -13.41 -19.17 -8.07
C ASP A 170 -14.93 -19.44 -7.92
N GLY A 171 -15.70 -18.37 -7.72
CA GLY A 171 -17.17 -18.45 -7.65
C GLY A 171 -17.74 -19.20 -6.46
N THR A 172 -16.90 -19.84 -5.64
CA THR A 172 -17.34 -20.59 -4.45
C THR A 172 -17.69 -19.66 -3.28
N LYS A 173 -16.92 -18.60 -3.10
CA LYS A 173 -17.14 -17.59 -2.05
C LYS A 173 -17.48 -16.22 -2.60
N ILE A 174 -16.92 -15.86 -3.73
CA ILE A 174 -17.05 -14.56 -4.37
C ILE A 174 -16.97 -14.73 -5.89
N ASN A 175 -17.81 -14.02 -6.63
CA ASN A 175 -17.72 -13.97 -8.09
C ASN A 175 -16.85 -12.78 -8.54
N PHE A 176 -16.47 -12.77 -9.81
CA PHE A 176 -15.60 -11.77 -10.43
C PHE A 176 -16.06 -10.33 -10.16
N ASP A 177 -17.32 -10.00 -10.48
CA ASP A 177 -17.84 -8.63 -10.32
C ASP A 177 -17.78 -8.18 -8.85
N THR A 178 -18.13 -9.09 -7.93
CA THR A 178 -18.04 -8.81 -6.49
C THR A 178 -16.59 -8.65 -6.04
N PHE A 179 -15.66 -9.39 -6.63
CA PHE A 179 -14.23 -9.27 -6.33
C PHE A 179 -13.72 -7.88 -6.73
N ILE A 180 -14.02 -7.41 -7.95
CA ILE A 180 -13.65 -6.06 -8.42
C ILE A 180 -14.32 -4.98 -7.58
N TYR A 181 -15.60 -5.16 -7.24
CA TYR A 181 -16.27 -4.25 -6.31
C TYR A 181 -15.54 -4.16 -4.96
N GLN A 182 -15.07 -5.28 -4.42
CA GLN A 182 -14.33 -5.30 -3.15
C GLN A 182 -12.94 -4.67 -3.26
N MET A 183 -12.23 -4.82 -4.40
CA MET A 183 -10.97 -4.09 -4.64
C MET A 183 -11.19 -2.58 -4.54
N ASN A 184 -12.22 -2.05 -5.19
CA ASN A 184 -12.55 -0.63 -5.14
C ASN A 184 -13.11 -0.19 -3.78
N ARG A 185 -13.87 -1.06 -3.10
CA ARG A 185 -14.31 -0.81 -1.72
C ARG A 185 -13.14 -0.72 -0.76
N LYS A 186 -12.16 -1.65 -0.88
CA LYS A 186 -10.94 -1.63 -0.06
C LYS A 186 -10.12 -0.37 -0.34
N ALA A 187 -9.99 0.05 -1.60
CA ALA A 187 -9.33 1.30 -1.94
C ALA A 187 -9.95 2.50 -1.18
N LYS A 188 -11.28 2.60 -1.15
CA LYS A 188 -11.99 3.65 -0.40
C LYS A 188 -11.82 3.50 1.13
N GLU A 189 -11.83 2.28 1.64
CA GLU A 189 -11.67 1.98 3.07
C GLU A 189 -10.31 2.42 3.61
N ILE A 190 -9.26 2.33 2.79
CA ILE A 190 -7.91 2.81 3.12
C ILE A 190 -7.62 4.22 2.58
N ASP A 191 -8.67 5.00 2.29
CA ASP A 191 -8.67 6.42 1.91
C ASP A 191 -7.93 6.74 0.61
N LEU A 192 -7.99 5.85 -0.41
CA LEU A 192 -7.45 6.09 -1.75
C LEU A 192 -8.50 6.82 -2.61
N LYS A 193 -8.15 7.98 -3.12
CA LYS A 193 -9.05 8.87 -3.88
C LYS A 193 -8.92 8.73 -5.39
N TYR A 194 -7.73 8.34 -5.86
CA TYR A 194 -7.34 8.32 -7.26
C TYR A 194 -7.07 6.90 -7.78
N THR A 195 -7.27 5.88 -6.92
CA THR A 195 -7.09 4.47 -7.28
C THR A 195 -8.39 3.87 -7.77
N GLN A 196 -8.32 3.18 -8.90
CA GLN A 196 -9.42 2.44 -9.51
C GLN A 196 -8.93 1.09 -10.02
N PHE A 197 -9.77 0.06 -9.86
CA PHE A 197 -9.56 -1.27 -10.39
C PHE A 197 -10.75 -1.69 -11.26
N VAL A 198 -10.49 -2.26 -12.43
CA VAL A 198 -11.49 -2.81 -13.35
C VAL A 198 -11.32 -4.31 -13.55
N GLU A 199 -10.14 -4.86 -13.20
CA GLU A 199 -9.85 -6.29 -13.25
C GLU A 199 -8.68 -6.63 -12.27
N PRO A 200 -8.44 -7.93 -11.91
CA PRO A 200 -7.53 -8.30 -10.83
C PRO A 200 -6.06 -8.43 -11.24
N VAL A 201 -5.75 -8.32 -12.54
CA VAL A 201 -4.46 -8.67 -13.14
C VAL A 201 -3.54 -7.47 -13.35
N GLY A 202 -4.10 -6.35 -13.82
CA GLY A 202 -3.38 -5.13 -14.18
C GLY A 202 -3.01 -5.06 -15.66
N LEU A 203 -3.79 -5.66 -16.55
CA LEU A 203 -3.62 -5.55 -18.01
C LEU A 203 -4.35 -4.32 -18.54
N ASP A 204 -5.53 -4.02 -18.02
CA ASP A 204 -6.29 -2.85 -18.43
C ASP A 204 -5.68 -1.57 -17.87
N SER A 205 -5.47 -0.58 -18.73
CA SER A 205 -4.92 0.74 -18.36
C SER A 205 -5.83 1.55 -17.42
N LEU A 206 -7.09 1.17 -17.26
CA LEU A 206 -8.01 1.72 -16.27
C LEU A 206 -7.73 1.22 -14.85
N ASN A 207 -6.88 0.19 -14.67
CA ASN A 207 -6.26 -0.10 -13.39
C ASN A 207 -5.20 0.98 -13.14
N GLN A 208 -5.59 2.02 -12.44
CA GLN A 208 -4.80 3.23 -12.25
C GLN A 208 -4.71 3.64 -10.80
N SER A 209 -3.62 4.32 -10.46
CA SER A 209 -3.35 4.87 -9.14
C SER A 209 -2.32 5.99 -9.22
N THR A 210 -1.90 6.51 -8.08
CA THR A 210 -0.76 7.43 -7.94
C THR A 210 0.39 6.74 -7.21
N ALA A 211 1.62 7.26 -7.31
CA ALA A 211 2.73 6.70 -6.54
C ALA A 211 2.48 6.81 -5.03
N SER A 212 1.87 7.91 -4.57
CA SER A 212 1.49 8.10 -3.17
C SER A 212 0.49 7.03 -2.70
N GLU A 213 -0.55 6.75 -3.47
CA GLU A 213 -1.56 5.76 -3.10
C GLU A 213 -1.05 4.33 -3.23
N MET A 214 -0.20 4.05 -4.23
CA MET A 214 0.49 2.75 -4.31
C MET A 214 1.39 2.48 -3.10
N ALA A 215 1.98 3.52 -2.54
CA ALA A 215 2.76 3.40 -1.30
C ALA A 215 1.86 3.02 -0.10
N ILE A 216 0.63 3.56 -0.01
CA ILE A 216 -0.36 3.19 1.01
C ILE A 216 -0.82 1.73 0.82
N ILE A 217 -1.08 1.30 -0.43
CA ILE A 217 -1.42 -0.10 -0.72
C ILE A 217 -0.28 -1.03 -0.29
N ALA A 218 0.97 -0.67 -0.60
CA ALA A 218 2.14 -1.45 -0.21
C ALA A 218 2.27 -1.53 1.32
N GLU A 219 2.12 -0.40 2.02
CA GLU A 219 2.11 -0.36 3.50
C GLU A 219 1.05 -1.29 4.08
N TYR A 220 -0.18 -1.24 3.54
CA TYR A 220 -1.26 -2.11 3.99
C TYR A 220 -0.93 -3.59 3.75
N ALA A 221 -0.42 -3.92 2.55
CA ALA A 221 -0.02 -5.28 2.19
C ALA A 221 1.09 -5.83 3.11
N LEU A 222 2.05 -4.98 3.51
CA LEU A 222 3.14 -5.37 4.41
C LEU A 222 2.69 -5.68 5.85
N LYS A 223 1.54 -5.17 6.28
CA LYS A 223 0.92 -5.50 7.56
C LYS A 223 0.30 -6.92 7.58
N ILE A 224 0.16 -7.56 6.39
CA ILE A 224 -0.33 -8.93 6.24
C ILE A 224 0.89 -9.87 6.14
N PRO A 225 1.19 -10.67 7.17
CA PRO A 225 2.45 -11.44 7.25
C PRO A 225 2.70 -12.35 6.03
N LEU A 226 1.65 -13.01 5.52
CA LEU A 226 1.77 -13.88 4.36
C LEU A 226 2.17 -13.12 3.09
N ILE A 227 1.58 -11.94 2.84
CA ILE A 227 1.96 -11.13 1.67
C ILE A 227 3.42 -10.67 1.80
N PHE A 228 3.81 -10.21 2.98
CA PHE A 228 5.19 -9.76 3.22
C PHE A 228 6.20 -10.90 3.01
N GLU A 229 5.89 -12.11 3.46
CA GLU A 229 6.73 -13.30 3.24
C GLU A 229 6.86 -13.61 1.73
N ILE A 230 5.74 -13.62 1.02
CA ILE A 230 5.73 -13.92 -0.42
C ILE A 230 6.57 -12.91 -1.21
N LEU A 231 6.43 -11.61 -0.94
CA LEU A 231 7.16 -10.56 -1.66
C LEU A 231 8.69 -10.65 -1.48
N LYS A 232 9.16 -11.29 -0.42
CA LYS A 232 10.59 -11.54 -0.15
C LYS A 232 11.15 -12.80 -0.82
N THR A 233 10.29 -13.66 -1.33
CA THR A 233 10.68 -14.98 -1.86
C THR A 233 11.37 -14.82 -3.21
N PRO A 234 12.66 -15.23 -3.36
CA PRO A 234 13.37 -15.16 -4.64
C PRO A 234 12.87 -16.21 -5.63
N GLN A 235 12.65 -17.43 -5.15
CA GLN A 235 12.15 -18.57 -5.92
C GLN A 235 11.56 -19.62 -4.98
N THR A 236 10.61 -20.39 -5.47
CA THR A 236 10.05 -21.54 -4.75
C THR A 236 9.42 -22.53 -5.71
N THR A 237 9.12 -23.74 -5.22
CA THR A 237 8.41 -24.77 -5.96
C THR A 237 7.05 -25.01 -5.32
N ILE A 238 6.00 -24.96 -6.11
CA ILE A 238 4.62 -25.19 -5.71
C ILE A 238 4.13 -26.50 -6.35
N PHE A 239 3.37 -27.27 -5.61
CA PHE A 239 2.79 -28.54 -6.04
C PHE A 239 1.26 -28.44 -6.01
N SER A 240 0.59 -29.00 -7.02
CA SER A 240 -0.85 -29.25 -6.94
C SER A 240 -1.19 -30.17 -5.77
N ILE A 241 -2.44 -30.14 -5.31
CA ILE A 241 -2.91 -30.95 -4.17
C ILE A 241 -2.63 -32.44 -4.40
N ASP A 242 -2.87 -32.92 -5.62
CA ASP A 242 -2.62 -34.32 -6.00
C ASP A 242 -1.15 -34.60 -6.42
N LYS A 243 -0.29 -33.57 -6.37
CA LYS A 243 1.14 -33.59 -6.72
C LYS A 243 1.45 -33.97 -8.16
N LYS A 244 0.49 -33.91 -9.08
CA LYS A 244 0.71 -34.19 -10.50
C LYS A 244 1.39 -33.06 -11.24
N PHE A 245 1.14 -31.82 -10.80
CA PHE A 245 1.68 -30.62 -11.43
C PHE A 245 2.67 -29.92 -10.48
N ILE A 246 3.74 -29.39 -11.07
CA ILE A 246 4.85 -28.75 -10.36
C ILE A 246 5.12 -27.42 -11.01
N HIS A 247 5.06 -26.31 -10.23
CA HIS A 247 5.36 -24.95 -10.66
C HIS A 247 6.65 -24.49 -10.00
N ASN A 248 7.69 -24.28 -10.80
CA ASN A 248 8.96 -23.68 -10.35
C ASN A 248 8.89 -22.19 -10.65
N ILE A 249 8.59 -21.40 -9.66
CA ILE A 249 8.38 -19.97 -9.81
C ILE A 249 9.60 -19.16 -9.39
N THR A 250 9.90 -18.10 -10.12
CA THR A 250 11.02 -17.19 -9.87
C THR A 250 10.53 -15.75 -9.82
N ASN A 251 11.06 -14.98 -8.86
CA ASN A 251 10.64 -13.61 -8.66
C ASN A 251 11.01 -12.72 -9.84
N THR A 252 10.03 -11.96 -10.33
CA THR A 252 10.23 -11.00 -11.42
C THR A 252 11.06 -9.78 -11.02
N ASN A 253 11.29 -9.56 -9.74
CA ASN A 253 12.11 -8.48 -9.21
C ASN A 253 13.61 -8.82 -9.37
N LYS A 254 14.23 -8.33 -10.44
CA LYS A 254 15.64 -8.58 -10.78
C LYS A 254 16.65 -7.91 -9.81
N LEU A 255 16.19 -7.03 -8.93
CA LEU A 255 17.02 -6.38 -7.91
C LEU A 255 17.14 -7.23 -6.65
N LEU A 256 16.22 -8.18 -6.43
CA LEU A 256 16.25 -9.04 -5.26
C LEU A 256 17.54 -9.89 -5.24
N GLY A 257 18.26 -9.83 -4.13
CA GLY A 257 19.58 -10.45 -3.98
C GLY A 257 20.75 -9.70 -4.62
N LYS A 258 20.49 -8.60 -5.38
CA LYS A 258 21.55 -7.75 -5.97
C LYS A 258 21.73 -6.43 -5.22
N VAL A 259 20.66 -5.83 -4.76
CA VAL A 259 20.70 -4.61 -3.93
C VAL A 259 20.68 -5.07 -2.46
N PRO A 260 21.73 -4.85 -1.69
CA PRO A 260 21.88 -5.45 -0.36
C PRO A 260 20.75 -5.12 0.63
N GLN A 261 20.21 -3.91 0.54
CA GLN A 261 19.16 -3.44 1.44
C GLN A 261 17.76 -3.90 1.01
N LEU A 262 17.60 -4.32 -0.25
CA LEU A 262 16.30 -4.71 -0.79
C LEU A 262 15.88 -6.09 -0.27
N ILE A 263 14.70 -6.15 0.32
CA ILE A 263 14.17 -7.39 0.91
C ILE A 263 12.98 -7.97 0.16
N GLY A 264 12.30 -7.17 -0.67
CA GLY A 264 11.14 -7.66 -1.43
C GLY A 264 10.53 -6.60 -2.32
N GLY A 265 9.47 -6.98 -3.02
CA GLY A 265 8.72 -6.04 -3.84
C GLY A 265 7.88 -6.70 -4.93
N LYS A 266 7.21 -5.87 -5.73
CA LYS A 266 6.38 -6.27 -6.87
C LYS A 266 6.73 -5.44 -8.09
N THR A 267 6.78 -6.08 -9.26
CA THR A 267 7.00 -5.45 -10.55
C THR A 267 5.73 -5.43 -11.39
N GLY A 268 5.64 -4.48 -12.32
CA GLY A 268 4.58 -4.39 -13.32
C GLY A 268 5.11 -3.80 -14.63
N PHE A 269 4.54 -4.21 -15.76
CA PHE A 269 4.81 -3.66 -17.06
C PHE A 269 3.64 -3.93 -18.00
N THR A 270 3.17 -2.92 -18.68
CA THR A 270 2.43 -2.97 -19.95
C THR A 270 2.95 -1.84 -20.83
N ASP A 271 2.63 -1.83 -22.10
CA ASP A 271 3.08 -0.76 -23.00
C ASP A 271 2.52 0.61 -22.57
N GLU A 272 1.29 0.64 -22.06
CA GLU A 272 0.62 1.86 -21.59
C GLU A 272 1.16 2.34 -20.24
N ALA A 273 1.44 1.40 -19.32
CA ALA A 273 1.93 1.74 -17.99
C ALA A 273 3.42 2.08 -17.97
N GLY A 274 4.20 1.55 -18.91
CA GLY A 274 5.66 1.52 -18.80
C GLY A 274 6.12 0.65 -17.63
N GLY A 275 7.35 0.83 -17.21
CA GLY A 275 7.90 0.09 -16.07
C GLY A 275 7.35 0.62 -14.73
N CYS A 276 6.72 -0.26 -13.96
CA CYS A 276 6.20 0.01 -12.62
C CYS A 276 6.88 -0.91 -11.60
N MET A 277 7.17 -0.39 -10.41
CA MET A 277 7.81 -1.16 -9.35
C MET A 277 7.49 -0.62 -7.96
N VAL A 278 7.18 -1.51 -7.04
CA VAL A 278 7.14 -1.25 -5.60
C VAL A 278 8.22 -2.10 -4.95
N THR A 279 9.05 -1.50 -4.12
CA THR A 279 10.08 -2.22 -3.38
C THR A 279 10.06 -1.89 -1.90
N ILE A 280 10.48 -2.87 -1.11
CA ILE A 280 10.70 -2.78 0.32
C ILE A 280 12.19 -2.98 0.56
N SER A 281 12.82 -2.03 1.24
CA SER A 281 14.23 -2.14 1.63
C SER A 281 14.42 -1.82 3.10
N ASN A 282 15.44 -2.44 3.70
CA ASN A 282 15.85 -2.11 5.06
C ASN A 282 16.53 -0.75 5.10
N ILE A 283 16.35 -0.06 6.20
CA ILE A 283 17.24 1.05 6.56
C ILE A 283 18.42 0.47 7.30
N SER A 284 19.62 0.86 6.87
CA SER A 284 20.85 0.38 7.50
C SER A 284 20.84 0.67 9.00
N ASN A 285 21.08 -0.39 9.80
CA ASN A 285 21.20 -0.34 11.27
C ASN A 285 19.94 -0.06 12.08
N ILE A 286 18.72 -0.08 11.47
CA ILE A 286 17.46 0.12 12.20
C ILE A 286 16.53 -1.07 11.95
N LEU A 287 16.23 -1.82 13.02
CA LEU A 287 15.30 -2.95 12.95
C LEU A 287 13.85 -2.47 12.78
N ASN A 288 13.07 -3.24 12.01
CA ASN A 288 11.63 -3.00 11.79
C ASN A 288 11.27 -1.62 11.21
N ASN A 289 12.22 -1.01 10.52
CA ASN A 289 12.04 0.26 9.83
C ASN A 289 12.39 0.06 8.36
N TYR A 290 11.42 0.30 7.47
CA TYR A 290 11.52 -0.02 6.06
C TYR A 290 11.35 1.21 5.20
N LEU A 291 12.05 1.22 4.07
CA LEU A 291 11.76 2.14 2.97
C LEU A 291 10.83 1.46 1.98
N ILE A 292 9.74 2.10 1.65
CA ILE A 292 8.91 1.74 0.51
C ILE A 292 9.23 2.71 -0.62
N THR A 293 9.69 2.14 -1.75
CA THR A 293 9.98 2.90 -2.96
C THR A 293 8.99 2.50 -4.04
N VAL A 294 8.28 3.48 -4.61
CA VAL A 294 7.37 3.30 -5.73
C VAL A 294 7.89 4.06 -6.93
N VAL A 295 7.95 3.39 -8.06
CA VAL A 295 8.33 3.94 -9.37
C VAL A 295 7.22 3.60 -10.36
N LEU A 296 6.68 4.59 -11.06
CA LEU A 296 5.64 4.41 -12.08
C LEU A 296 6.07 5.03 -13.41
N ALA A 297 5.70 4.36 -14.51
CA ALA A 297 5.95 4.79 -15.87
C ALA A 297 7.43 5.13 -16.14
N SER A 298 8.33 4.23 -15.75
CA SER A 298 9.76 4.32 -15.96
C SER A 298 10.18 3.56 -17.21
N SER A 299 11.14 4.12 -17.97
CA SER A 299 11.83 3.40 -19.05
C SER A 299 12.94 2.48 -18.52
N GLN A 300 13.37 2.67 -17.27
CA GLN A 300 14.49 1.95 -16.62
C GLN A 300 14.17 1.69 -15.14
N ARG A 301 13.02 1.03 -14.85
CA ARG A 301 12.47 0.91 -13.48
C ARG A 301 13.45 0.30 -12.48
N GLU A 302 14.28 -0.68 -12.88
CA GLU A 302 15.27 -1.30 -12.02
C GLU A 302 16.37 -0.30 -11.62
N ASP A 303 16.87 0.47 -12.58
CA ASP A 303 17.90 1.49 -12.37
C ASP A 303 17.36 2.65 -11.52
N ASP A 304 16.18 3.18 -11.88
CA ASP A 304 15.53 4.24 -11.12
C ASP A 304 15.28 3.84 -9.67
N THR A 305 14.78 2.61 -9.45
CA THR A 305 14.53 2.08 -8.11
C THR A 305 15.81 1.92 -7.31
N SER A 306 16.87 1.37 -7.93
CA SER A 306 18.18 1.19 -7.29
C SER A 306 18.78 2.53 -6.90
N LYS A 307 18.71 3.54 -7.78
CA LYS A 307 19.17 4.92 -7.50
C LYS A 307 18.43 5.54 -6.32
N LEU A 308 17.12 5.38 -6.26
CA LEU A 308 16.30 5.91 -5.16
C LEU A 308 16.61 5.24 -3.83
N ILE A 309 16.81 3.91 -3.82
CA ILE A 309 17.21 3.18 -2.61
C ILE A 309 18.58 3.65 -2.13
N ASP A 310 19.58 3.67 -3.01
CA ASP A 310 20.95 4.10 -2.67
C ASP A 310 21.00 5.55 -2.20
N TRP A 311 20.27 6.43 -2.91
CA TRP A 311 20.16 7.84 -2.53
C TRP A 311 19.53 7.99 -1.12
N SER A 312 18.46 7.26 -0.83
CA SER A 312 17.79 7.35 0.47
C SER A 312 18.68 6.95 1.64
N GLN A 313 19.60 5.99 1.42
CA GLN A 313 20.59 5.59 2.43
C GLN A 313 21.67 6.67 2.69
N LYS A 314 22.03 7.46 1.67
CA LYS A 314 23.09 8.47 1.72
C LYS A 314 22.58 9.88 2.07
N ALA A 315 21.40 10.20 1.59
CA ALA A 315 20.80 11.53 1.67
C ALA A 315 20.06 11.78 3.00
N TRP A 316 19.89 10.76 3.82
CA TRP A 316 19.20 10.87 5.09
C TRP A 316 20.05 10.29 6.22
N ILE A 317 20.20 11.07 7.28
CA ILE A 317 20.90 10.66 8.50
C ILE A 317 19.84 10.10 9.44
N TRP A 318 20.00 8.85 9.75
CA TRP A 318 19.11 8.10 10.64
C TRP A 318 19.71 8.14 12.05
N GLN A 319 19.05 8.88 12.96
CA GLN A 319 19.50 9.07 14.34
C GLN A 319 18.60 8.30 15.30
#